data_d446bac04d8800e3cb1d7ffb5ac753de
#
_entry.id   d446bac04d8800e3cb1d7ffb5ac753de
#
_cell.length_a   1.000
_cell.length_b   1.000
_cell.length_c   1.000
_cell.angle_alpha   90.00
_cell.angle_beta   90.00
_cell.angle_gamma   90.00
#
_symmetry.space_group_name_H-M   'P 1'
#
loop_
_entity.id
_entity.type
_entity.pdbx_description
1 polymer ?
#
loop_
_entity_poly.entity_id
_entity_poly.type
_entity_poly.pdbx_seq_one_letter_code
_entity_poly.pdbx_strand_id
1 'polypeptide(L)'
;MIRKYLAMTAIMLSCVIMLALSSCNLTITDKDKFYVDENHRLTKIDLEKTGPDIVVPEKVGDNVIRRISLYDRYFSKIDTIDVSNVSELEFFKLNLLDDSNYSKLKMLDFSKNKKLRTVGVNRTKALEEVVFNKSCRSVLLFNTSIKKIDLNVLENMEHFTYFNGPLEDVDFSNNINLEQLHIGNANVKSVDIKMLKKLKNFGCYGVCLDEFDISNNPDLETIEVFNTNVKVLDVSNNPKLKKIEVDEGTEIIGETNAEIKYWTKEDIEKMKKRLEEN
;
A
#
# COMPACT_ATOMS: atom_id res chain seq x y z
N MET A 1 1.13 28.91 17.05
CA MET A 1 0.55 28.24 18.22
C MET A 1 -0.67 27.37 17.89
N ILE A 2 -1.56 27.80 17.01
CA ILE A 2 -2.82 27.08 16.66
C ILE A 2 -2.57 25.72 15.93
N ARG A 3 -1.54 25.60 15.08
CA ARG A 3 -1.22 24.35 14.36
C ARG A 3 -0.71 23.19 15.26
N LYS A 4 -0.10 23.51 16.42
CA LYS A 4 0.31 22.47 17.39
C LYS A 4 -0.86 21.90 18.19
N TYR A 5 -1.91 22.68 18.40
CA TYR A 5 -3.11 22.22 19.11
C TYR A 5 -3.98 21.29 18.23
N LEU A 6 -4.04 21.53 16.91
CA LEU A 6 -4.78 20.64 15.99
C LEU A 6 -4.13 19.27 15.83
N ALA A 7 -2.79 19.18 15.85
CA ALA A 7 -2.08 17.89 15.82
C ALA A 7 -2.27 17.11 17.13
N MET A 8 -2.27 17.77 18.29
CA MET A 8 -2.51 17.11 19.58
C MET A 8 -3.97 16.64 19.73
N THR A 9 -4.95 17.35 19.17
CA THR A 9 -6.36 16.92 19.23
C THR A 9 -6.62 15.72 18.31
N ALA A 10 -5.94 15.60 17.15
CA ALA A 10 -6.04 14.44 16.28
C ALA A 10 -5.43 13.19 16.94
N ILE A 11 -4.28 13.32 17.62
CA ILE A 11 -3.64 12.23 18.36
C ILE A 11 -4.48 11.82 19.59
N MET A 12 -5.10 12.78 20.29
CA MET A 12 -6.00 12.47 21.40
C MET A 12 -7.30 11.81 20.93
N LEU A 13 -7.82 12.16 19.75
CA LEU A 13 -9.03 11.54 19.21
C LEU A 13 -8.76 10.09 18.77
N SER A 14 -7.58 9.79 18.21
CA SER A 14 -7.18 8.42 17.88
C SER A 14 -6.97 7.57 19.15
N CYS A 15 -6.37 8.14 20.21
CA CYS A 15 -6.23 7.46 21.50
C CYS A 15 -7.59 7.22 22.18
N VAL A 16 -8.57 8.11 22.04
CA VAL A 16 -9.92 7.92 22.61
C VAL A 16 -10.70 6.86 21.85
N ILE A 17 -10.50 6.74 20.53
CA ILE A 17 -11.09 5.65 19.74
C ILE A 17 -10.44 4.31 20.11
N MET A 18 -9.12 4.25 20.34
CA MET A 18 -8.45 3.04 20.85
C MET A 18 -8.92 2.65 22.26
N LEU A 19 -9.18 3.61 23.15
CA LEU A 19 -9.71 3.34 24.47
C LEU A 19 -11.18 2.90 24.44
N ALA A 20 -11.97 3.35 23.47
CA ALA A 20 -13.35 2.89 23.28
C ALA A 20 -13.40 1.47 22.68
N LEU A 21 -12.42 1.09 21.86
CA LEU A 21 -12.30 -0.29 21.34
C LEU A 21 -11.75 -1.26 22.40
N SER A 22 -10.96 -0.79 23.37
CA SER A 22 -10.48 -1.62 24.50
C SER A 22 -11.54 -1.96 25.53
N SER A 23 -12.70 -1.31 25.52
CA SER A 23 -13.84 -1.60 26.41
C SER A 23 -14.94 -2.47 25.77
N CYS A 24 -14.89 -2.75 24.47
CA CYS A 24 -15.65 -3.84 23.88
C CYS A 24 -14.97 -5.15 24.30
N ASN A 25 -15.67 -6.03 25.00
CA ASN A 25 -15.30 -7.42 25.24
C ASN A 25 -15.18 -8.15 23.90
N LEU A 26 -14.06 -7.94 23.18
CA LEU A 26 -13.69 -8.74 22.00
C LEU A 26 -13.46 -10.17 22.53
N THR A 27 -14.40 -11.04 22.28
CA THR A 27 -14.29 -12.46 22.61
C THR A 27 -13.12 -13.04 21.84
N ILE A 28 -12.11 -13.58 22.54
CA ILE A 28 -11.02 -14.34 21.90
C ILE A 28 -11.67 -15.44 21.08
N THR A 29 -11.46 -15.42 19.77
CA THR A 29 -12.08 -16.36 18.86
C THR A 29 -11.49 -17.75 19.02
N ASP A 30 -12.33 -18.75 18.91
CA ASP A 30 -12.03 -20.17 19.09
C ASP A 30 -11.05 -20.66 17.99
N LYS A 31 -10.03 -21.41 18.36
CA LYS A 31 -8.98 -21.87 17.44
C LYS A 31 -9.52 -22.73 16.30
N ASP A 32 -10.66 -23.38 16.50
CA ASP A 32 -11.31 -24.23 15.49
C ASP A 32 -11.89 -23.44 14.29
N LYS A 33 -11.85 -22.11 14.36
CA LYS A 33 -12.37 -21.21 13.35
C LYS A 33 -11.29 -20.74 12.36
N PHE A 34 -10.01 -21.08 12.63
CA PHE A 34 -8.86 -20.63 11.85
C PHE A 34 -8.17 -21.82 11.20
N TYR A 35 -7.82 -21.71 9.92
CA TYR A 35 -7.17 -22.75 9.14
C TYR A 35 -5.75 -22.32 8.77
N VAL A 36 -4.77 -23.01 9.33
CA VAL A 36 -3.34 -22.75 9.12
C VAL A 36 -2.72 -23.91 8.34
N ASP A 37 -1.99 -23.59 7.27
CA ASP A 37 -1.28 -24.58 6.47
C ASP A 37 0.09 -24.97 7.08
N GLU A 38 0.76 -25.94 6.46
CA GLU A 38 2.08 -26.44 6.87
C GLU A 38 3.20 -25.38 6.84
N ASN A 39 2.99 -24.26 6.13
CA ASN A 39 3.91 -23.15 6.04
C ASN A 39 3.60 -22.04 7.08
N HIS A 40 2.88 -22.38 8.15
CA HIS A 40 2.49 -21.44 9.20
C HIS A 40 1.65 -20.25 8.70
N ARG A 41 0.90 -20.45 7.61
CA ARG A 41 0.10 -19.43 6.97
C ARG A 41 -1.38 -19.64 7.28
N LEU A 42 -2.01 -18.62 7.87
CA LEU A 42 -3.44 -18.53 8.02
C LEU A 42 -4.06 -18.24 6.63
N THR A 43 -4.83 -19.17 6.12
CA THR A 43 -5.38 -19.14 4.76
C THR A 43 -6.89 -18.97 4.72
N LYS A 44 -7.58 -19.31 5.82
CA LYS A 44 -9.04 -19.22 5.90
C LYS A 44 -9.49 -18.93 7.33
N ILE A 45 -10.57 -18.18 7.45
CA ILE A 45 -11.30 -17.89 8.70
C ILE A 45 -12.76 -18.25 8.45
N ASP A 46 -13.38 -18.96 9.38
CA ASP A 46 -14.79 -19.29 9.33
C ASP A 46 -15.62 -18.14 9.92
N LEU A 47 -16.07 -17.22 9.06
CA LEU A 47 -16.83 -16.04 9.47
C LEU A 47 -18.21 -16.34 10.02
N GLU A 48 -18.80 -17.48 9.68
CA GLU A 48 -20.10 -17.89 10.28
C GLU A 48 -19.94 -18.16 11.78
N LYS A 49 -18.76 -18.63 12.19
CA LYS A 49 -18.42 -18.92 13.57
C LYS A 49 -17.75 -17.76 14.31
N THR A 50 -16.95 -16.94 13.62
CA THR A 50 -16.22 -15.82 14.22
C THR A 50 -17.05 -14.55 14.31
N GLY A 51 -17.98 -14.36 13.38
CA GLY A 51 -18.59 -13.06 13.16
C GLY A 51 -17.66 -12.10 12.39
N PRO A 52 -18.06 -10.82 12.26
CA PRO A 52 -17.32 -9.83 11.47
C PRO A 52 -16.11 -9.23 12.21
N ASP A 53 -16.06 -9.37 13.54
CA ASP A 53 -14.98 -8.85 14.39
C ASP A 53 -14.01 -9.96 14.75
N ILE A 54 -12.84 -9.93 14.12
CA ILE A 54 -11.87 -11.02 14.17
C ILE A 54 -10.71 -10.65 15.07
N VAL A 55 -10.41 -11.51 16.05
CA VAL A 55 -9.15 -11.49 16.80
C VAL A 55 -8.35 -12.72 16.40
N VAL A 56 -7.24 -12.52 15.70
CA VAL A 56 -6.38 -13.62 15.22
C VAL A 56 -5.53 -14.13 16.40
N PRO A 57 -5.59 -15.45 16.71
CA PRO A 57 -4.78 -16.03 17.77
C PRO A 57 -3.30 -16.08 17.35
N GLU A 58 -2.39 -16.14 18.31
CA GLU A 58 -0.94 -16.31 18.05
C GLU A 58 -0.63 -17.63 17.34
N LYS A 59 -1.39 -18.67 17.65
CA LYS A 59 -1.26 -20.02 17.08
C LYS A 59 -2.58 -20.74 16.97
N VAL A 60 -2.64 -21.70 16.07
CA VAL A 60 -3.77 -22.63 15.92
C VAL A 60 -3.24 -24.06 16.11
N GLY A 61 -3.68 -24.73 17.18
CA GLY A 61 -3.03 -25.95 17.63
C GLY A 61 -1.56 -25.68 17.98
N ASP A 62 -0.64 -26.42 17.39
CA ASP A 62 0.82 -26.23 17.57
C ASP A 62 1.44 -25.28 16.54
N ASN A 63 0.67 -24.83 15.55
CA ASN A 63 1.15 -23.97 14.47
C ASN A 63 1.13 -22.51 14.86
N VAL A 64 2.29 -21.91 15.09
CA VAL A 64 2.45 -20.45 15.25
C VAL A 64 2.18 -19.76 13.94
N ILE A 65 1.34 -18.71 13.94
CA ILE A 65 1.02 -17.98 12.74
C ILE A 65 2.15 -16.99 12.43
N ARG A 66 2.76 -17.14 11.25
CA ARG A 66 3.79 -16.22 10.73
C ARG A 66 3.32 -15.45 9.52
N ARG A 67 2.33 -15.96 8.82
CA ARG A 67 1.80 -15.38 7.58
C ARG A 67 0.29 -15.39 7.62
N ILE A 68 -0.31 -14.31 7.17
CA ILE A 68 -1.75 -14.21 6.96
C ILE A 68 -1.97 -13.92 5.48
N SER A 69 -2.72 -14.78 4.80
CA SER A 69 -3.03 -14.63 3.37
C SER A 69 -4.49 -15.00 3.17
N LEU A 70 -5.34 -14.00 3.22
CA LEU A 70 -6.80 -14.18 3.13
C LEU A 70 -7.27 -13.75 1.73
N TYR A 71 -7.72 -14.73 0.96
CA TYR A 71 -8.22 -14.57 -0.40
C TYR A 71 -9.59 -15.22 -0.46
N ASP A 72 -10.66 -14.47 -0.26
CA ASP A 72 -11.99 -15.04 -0.41
C ASP A 72 -13.05 -13.96 -0.62
N ARG A 73 -14.07 -14.29 -1.39
CA ARG A 73 -15.30 -13.49 -1.51
C ARG A 73 -16.12 -13.44 -0.20
N TYR A 74 -15.89 -14.39 0.72
CA TYR A 74 -16.58 -14.43 2.02
C TYR A 74 -16.04 -13.39 3.01
N PHE A 75 -14.82 -12.86 2.82
CA PHE A 75 -14.24 -11.83 3.69
C PHE A 75 -14.81 -10.41 3.48
N SER A 76 -15.74 -10.24 2.54
CA SER A 76 -16.46 -8.97 2.37
C SER A 76 -17.24 -8.51 3.61
N LYS A 77 -17.43 -9.38 4.60
CA LYS A 77 -18.18 -9.11 5.85
C LYS A 77 -17.29 -8.81 7.06
N ILE A 78 -15.98 -8.59 6.86
CA ILE A 78 -15.08 -8.24 7.97
C ILE A 78 -15.31 -6.78 8.36
N ASP A 79 -15.60 -6.53 9.63
CA ASP A 79 -15.72 -5.20 10.21
C ASP A 79 -14.41 -4.80 10.91
N THR A 80 -13.77 -5.73 11.63
CA THR A 80 -12.46 -5.54 12.25
C THR A 80 -11.58 -6.79 12.14
N ILE A 81 -10.26 -6.60 12.12
CA ILE A 81 -9.28 -7.69 12.23
C ILE A 81 -8.13 -7.25 13.13
N ASP A 82 -8.04 -7.83 14.32
CA ASP A 82 -6.98 -7.60 15.28
C ASP A 82 -5.92 -8.70 15.15
N VAL A 83 -4.71 -8.30 14.81
CA VAL A 83 -3.52 -9.15 14.68
C VAL A 83 -2.48 -8.88 15.78
N SER A 84 -2.82 -8.08 16.79
CA SER A 84 -1.91 -7.64 17.84
C SER A 84 -1.28 -8.80 18.64
N ASN A 85 -1.97 -9.93 18.74
CA ASN A 85 -1.50 -11.14 19.41
C ASN A 85 -0.55 -11.99 18.54
N VAL A 86 -0.40 -11.70 17.24
CA VAL A 86 0.42 -12.50 16.33
C VAL A 86 1.84 -11.96 16.33
N SER A 87 2.60 -12.26 17.40
CA SER A 87 3.94 -11.70 17.65
C SER A 87 4.97 -12.09 16.57
N GLU A 88 4.80 -13.26 15.93
CA GLU A 88 5.67 -13.82 14.89
C GLU A 88 5.23 -13.44 13.47
N LEU A 89 4.26 -12.53 13.30
CA LEU A 89 3.74 -12.16 11.99
C LEU A 89 4.81 -11.48 11.14
N GLU A 90 5.13 -12.09 10.00
CA GLU A 90 6.12 -11.62 9.02
C GLU A 90 5.45 -11.08 7.73
N PHE A 91 4.26 -11.58 7.41
CA PHE A 91 3.57 -11.29 6.16
C PHE A 91 2.06 -11.20 6.37
N PHE A 92 1.46 -10.12 5.90
CA PHE A 92 0.01 -9.93 5.90
C PHE A 92 -0.49 -9.61 4.50
N LYS A 93 -1.45 -10.38 4.00
CA LYS A 93 -2.14 -10.09 2.75
C LYS A 93 -3.64 -10.35 2.88
N LEU A 94 -4.42 -9.33 2.55
CA LEU A 94 -5.86 -9.36 2.50
C LEU A 94 -6.32 -8.96 1.10
N ASN A 95 -7.04 -9.83 0.41
CA ASN A 95 -7.62 -9.57 -0.90
C ASN A 95 -9.09 -9.96 -0.89
N LEU A 96 -9.96 -8.96 -0.90
CA LEU A 96 -11.39 -9.16 -0.97
C LEU A 96 -11.78 -9.33 -2.44
N LEU A 97 -12.17 -10.54 -2.84
CA LEU A 97 -12.47 -10.87 -4.23
C LEU A 97 -13.81 -10.31 -4.73
N ASP A 98 -14.65 -9.82 -3.85
CA ASP A 98 -15.95 -9.26 -4.20
C ASP A 98 -15.92 -7.73 -4.12
N ASP A 99 -16.41 -7.07 -5.16
CA ASP A 99 -16.65 -5.62 -5.19
C ASP A 99 -17.82 -5.17 -4.30
N SER A 100 -18.46 -6.11 -3.60
CA SER A 100 -19.52 -5.78 -2.66
C SER A 100 -18.97 -4.90 -1.52
N ASN A 101 -19.55 -3.71 -1.37
CA ASN A 101 -19.21 -2.70 -0.36
C ASN A 101 -19.59 -3.13 1.08
N TYR A 102 -19.44 -4.42 1.43
CA TYR A 102 -19.93 -4.94 2.71
C TYR A 102 -18.90 -4.93 3.84
N SER A 103 -17.60 -4.90 3.53
CA SER A 103 -16.58 -4.74 4.56
C SER A 103 -16.62 -3.35 5.15
N LYS A 104 -16.66 -3.26 6.48
CA LYS A 104 -16.55 -2.00 7.22
C LYS A 104 -15.15 -1.82 7.81
N LEU A 105 -14.19 -2.63 7.40
CA LEU A 105 -12.80 -2.59 7.87
C LEU A 105 -12.17 -1.24 7.50
N LYS A 106 -12.12 -0.33 8.48
CA LYS A 106 -11.63 1.04 8.31
C LYS A 106 -10.16 1.20 8.63
N MET A 107 -9.62 0.37 9.51
CA MET A 107 -8.26 0.49 10.01
C MET A 107 -7.60 -0.88 10.14
N LEU A 108 -6.30 -0.92 9.86
CA LEU A 108 -5.40 -2.02 10.17
C LEU A 108 -4.26 -1.50 11.04
N ASP A 109 -4.06 -2.09 12.23
CA ASP A 109 -2.98 -1.71 13.13
C ASP A 109 -1.95 -2.84 13.26
N PHE A 110 -0.75 -2.59 12.75
CA PHE A 110 0.41 -3.48 12.83
C PHE A 110 1.48 -3.00 13.81
N SER A 111 1.20 -2.02 14.66
CA SER A 111 2.18 -1.44 15.59
C SER A 111 2.82 -2.47 16.55
N LYS A 112 2.11 -3.56 16.84
CA LYS A 112 2.57 -4.65 17.69
C LYS A 112 3.34 -5.75 16.96
N ASN A 113 3.21 -5.87 15.64
CA ASN A 113 3.78 -6.95 14.83
C ASN A 113 5.23 -6.65 14.42
N LYS A 114 6.15 -6.70 15.36
CA LYS A 114 7.55 -6.24 15.21
C LYS A 114 8.39 -7.02 14.18
N LYS A 115 7.89 -8.16 13.68
CA LYS A 115 8.56 -8.96 12.63
C LYS A 115 7.93 -8.78 11.25
N LEU A 116 6.84 -8.01 11.15
CA LEU A 116 6.10 -7.82 9.92
C LEU A 116 6.95 -7.08 8.88
N ARG A 117 7.16 -7.71 7.73
CA ARG A 117 7.96 -7.19 6.61
C ARG A 117 7.12 -6.75 5.43
N THR A 118 5.97 -7.40 5.21
CA THR A 118 5.12 -7.12 4.05
C THR A 118 3.68 -6.95 4.45
N VAL A 119 3.08 -5.87 3.99
CA VAL A 119 1.64 -5.60 4.07
C VAL A 119 1.09 -5.46 2.66
N GLY A 120 0.12 -6.30 2.32
CA GLY A 120 -0.62 -6.23 1.07
C GLY A 120 -2.12 -6.17 1.33
N VAL A 121 -2.81 -5.16 0.79
CA VAL A 121 -4.26 -5.03 0.91
C VAL A 121 -4.85 -4.70 -0.45
N ASN A 122 -5.90 -5.42 -0.84
CA ASN A 122 -6.60 -5.17 -2.09
C ASN A 122 -8.11 -5.26 -1.92
N ARG A 123 -8.84 -4.40 -2.62
CA ARG A 123 -10.31 -4.35 -2.66
C ARG A 123 -10.97 -4.15 -1.29
N THR A 124 -10.31 -3.39 -0.43
CA THR A 124 -10.84 -3.02 0.90
C THR A 124 -11.28 -1.55 0.85
N LYS A 125 -12.39 -1.29 0.16
CA LYS A 125 -12.88 0.08 -0.13
C LYS A 125 -13.24 0.89 1.12
N ALA A 126 -13.47 0.27 2.27
CA ALA A 126 -13.72 0.97 3.53
C ALA A 126 -12.43 1.36 4.28
N LEU A 127 -11.26 0.83 3.87
CA LEU A 127 -10.00 1.05 4.57
C LEU A 127 -9.50 2.48 4.38
N GLU A 128 -9.45 3.21 5.47
CA GLU A 128 -9.05 4.63 5.55
C GLU A 128 -7.68 4.81 6.20
N GLU A 129 -7.22 3.84 7.03
CA GLU A 129 -6.00 3.96 7.82
C GLU A 129 -5.23 2.64 7.93
N VAL A 130 -3.90 2.72 7.86
CA VAL A 130 -2.99 1.61 8.19
C VAL A 130 -1.88 2.15 9.08
N VAL A 131 -1.73 1.56 10.28
CA VAL A 131 -0.65 1.86 11.22
C VAL A 131 0.45 0.82 11.06
N PHE A 132 1.65 1.27 10.74
CA PHE A 132 2.80 0.40 10.52
C PHE A 132 3.71 0.32 11.74
N ASN A 133 4.60 -0.68 11.74
CA ASN A 133 5.78 -0.70 12.58
C ASN A 133 7.06 -0.58 11.72
N LYS A 134 8.16 -0.22 12.32
CA LYS A 134 9.44 0.07 11.64
C LYS A 134 10.08 -1.10 10.89
N SER A 135 9.63 -2.34 11.09
CA SER A 135 10.19 -3.52 10.42
C SER A 135 9.59 -3.76 9.04
N CYS A 136 8.48 -3.11 8.71
CA CYS A 136 7.83 -3.27 7.41
C CYS A 136 8.71 -2.69 6.29
N ARG A 137 8.93 -3.49 5.25
CA ARG A 137 9.77 -3.14 4.10
C ARG A 137 8.98 -3.03 2.79
N SER A 138 7.82 -3.64 2.74
CA SER A 138 7.00 -3.68 1.52
C SER A 138 5.55 -3.38 1.85
N VAL A 139 5.01 -2.35 1.19
CA VAL A 139 3.62 -1.90 1.34
C VAL A 139 2.94 -1.88 -0.01
N LEU A 140 1.86 -2.66 -0.15
CA LEU A 140 1.09 -2.78 -1.39
C LEU A 140 -0.39 -2.54 -1.09
N LEU A 141 -0.93 -1.43 -1.55
CA LEU A 141 -2.29 -0.99 -1.27
C LEU A 141 -3.04 -0.75 -2.59
N PHE A 142 -4.10 -1.52 -2.81
CA PHE A 142 -4.91 -1.45 -4.02
C PHE A 142 -6.39 -1.30 -3.67
N ASN A 143 -7.10 -0.41 -4.36
CA ASN A 143 -8.55 -0.27 -4.21
C ASN A 143 -8.97 -0.05 -2.74
N THR A 144 -8.36 0.96 -2.10
CA THR A 144 -8.64 1.40 -0.71
C THR A 144 -9.19 2.82 -0.70
N SER A 145 -9.65 3.30 0.46
CA SER A 145 -10.09 4.69 0.67
C SER A 145 -9.08 5.55 1.44
N ILE A 146 -7.82 5.11 1.48
CA ILE A 146 -6.74 5.82 2.17
C ILE A 146 -6.45 7.13 1.43
N LYS A 147 -6.67 8.27 2.09
CA LYS A 147 -6.36 9.61 1.57
C LYS A 147 -4.99 10.11 1.98
N LYS A 148 -4.53 9.69 3.15
CA LYS A 148 -3.23 10.05 3.71
C LYS A 148 -2.62 8.84 4.37
N ILE A 149 -1.31 8.71 4.26
CA ILE A 149 -0.56 7.58 4.81
C ILE A 149 0.71 8.10 5.52
N ASP A 150 0.95 7.63 6.73
CA ASP A 150 2.18 7.94 7.46
C ASP A 150 3.21 6.84 7.21
N LEU A 151 4.25 7.16 6.44
CA LEU A 151 5.36 6.29 6.10
C LEU A 151 6.65 6.63 6.89
N ASN A 152 6.61 7.62 7.78
CA ASN A 152 7.80 8.14 8.48
C ASN A 152 8.50 7.09 9.34
N VAL A 153 7.75 6.12 9.88
CA VAL A 153 8.31 5.03 10.70
C VAL A 153 9.02 3.96 9.87
N LEU A 154 8.89 3.98 8.53
CA LEU A 154 9.35 2.95 7.61
C LEU A 154 10.71 3.29 6.97
N GLU A 155 11.70 3.66 7.77
CA GLU A 155 13.05 4.03 7.31
C GLU A 155 13.73 2.95 6.44
N ASN A 156 13.36 1.68 6.61
CA ASN A 156 13.90 0.55 5.85
C ASN A 156 12.96 0.04 4.75
N MET A 157 11.98 0.86 4.35
CA MET A 157 11.07 0.49 3.26
C MET A 157 11.82 0.40 1.94
N GLU A 158 11.62 -0.72 1.25
CA GLU A 158 12.23 -1.06 -0.03
C GLU A 158 11.21 -0.94 -1.18
N HIS A 159 9.93 -1.22 -0.89
CA HIS A 159 8.89 -1.26 -1.92
C HIS A 159 7.61 -0.55 -1.44
N PHE A 160 7.12 0.37 -2.24
CA PHE A 160 5.82 1.00 -2.05
C PHE A 160 5.00 0.94 -3.32
N THR A 161 3.77 0.48 -3.21
CA THR A 161 2.81 0.43 -4.31
C THR A 161 1.43 0.88 -3.83
N TYR A 162 0.85 1.86 -4.51
CA TYR A 162 -0.50 2.34 -4.26
C TYR A 162 -1.26 2.53 -5.56
N PHE A 163 -2.42 1.87 -5.69
CA PHE A 163 -3.28 1.99 -6.88
C PHE A 163 -4.76 2.09 -6.54
N ASN A 164 -5.47 2.86 -7.37
CA ASN A 164 -6.93 2.96 -7.39
C ASN A 164 -7.49 3.38 -6.03
N GLY A 165 -7.18 4.59 -5.62
CA GLY A 165 -7.73 5.16 -4.40
C GLY A 165 -7.44 6.66 -4.27
N PRO A 166 -8.02 7.30 -3.27
CA PRO A 166 -8.04 8.76 -3.14
C PRO A 166 -6.79 9.34 -2.46
N LEU A 167 -5.61 8.70 -2.54
CA LEU A 167 -4.39 9.20 -1.92
C LEU A 167 -4.08 10.62 -2.45
N GLU A 168 -4.03 11.59 -1.57
CA GLU A 168 -3.89 13.01 -1.89
C GLU A 168 -2.47 13.53 -1.69
N ASP A 169 -1.77 12.99 -0.66
CA ASP A 169 -0.44 13.43 -0.26
C ASP A 169 0.36 12.28 0.35
N VAL A 170 1.65 12.22 0.04
CA VAL A 170 2.58 11.22 0.56
C VAL A 170 4.00 11.78 0.66
N ASP A 171 4.63 11.58 1.82
CA ASP A 171 5.99 12.01 2.09
C ASP A 171 6.92 10.79 2.15
N PHE A 172 7.91 10.75 1.26
CA PHE A 172 8.93 9.71 1.19
C PHE A 172 10.30 10.17 1.73
N SER A 173 10.39 11.35 2.35
CA SER A 173 11.68 11.94 2.79
C SER A 173 12.50 11.04 3.72
N ASN A 174 11.84 10.20 4.52
CA ASN A 174 12.49 9.23 5.42
C ASN A 174 12.70 7.84 4.80
N ASN A 175 12.15 7.56 3.61
CA ASN A 175 12.18 6.23 3.01
C ASN A 175 13.35 6.07 2.03
N ILE A 176 14.54 6.49 2.43
CA ILE A 176 15.76 6.59 1.59
C ILE A 176 16.27 5.24 1.04
N ASN A 177 15.70 4.13 1.50
CA ASN A 177 16.02 2.78 1.05
C ASN A 177 15.04 2.26 -0.03
N LEU A 178 14.08 3.09 -0.49
CA LEU A 178 13.17 2.70 -1.56
C LEU A 178 13.91 2.35 -2.84
N GLU A 179 13.64 1.14 -3.33
CA GLU A 179 14.09 0.62 -4.61
C GLU A 179 12.97 0.59 -5.66
N GLN A 180 11.72 0.44 -5.20
CA GLN A 180 10.54 0.41 -6.08
C GLN A 180 9.44 1.31 -5.53
N LEU A 181 8.96 2.21 -6.36
CA LEU A 181 7.87 3.13 -6.04
C LEU A 181 6.88 3.17 -7.19
N HIS A 182 5.63 2.75 -6.93
CA HIS A 182 4.55 2.83 -7.90
C HIS A 182 3.33 3.50 -7.30
N ILE A 183 2.82 4.53 -7.95
CA ILE A 183 1.59 5.22 -7.61
C ILE A 183 0.74 5.34 -8.87
N GLY A 184 -0.49 4.84 -8.83
CA GLY A 184 -1.37 4.95 -9.98
C GLY A 184 -2.83 5.18 -9.62
N ASN A 185 -3.53 5.93 -10.48
CA ASN A 185 -4.95 6.27 -10.30
C ASN A 185 -5.22 6.82 -8.88
N ALA A 186 -4.46 7.82 -8.48
CA ALA A 186 -4.51 8.50 -7.19
C ALA A 186 -4.72 10.01 -7.37
N ASN A 187 -5.02 10.71 -6.28
CA ASN A 187 -5.24 12.16 -6.30
C ASN A 187 -3.97 12.96 -5.94
N VAL A 188 -2.80 12.32 -5.92
CA VAL A 188 -1.54 13.01 -5.66
C VAL A 188 -1.25 14.03 -6.76
N LYS A 189 -0.74 15.21 -6.37
CA LYS A 189 -0.39 16.30 -7.29
C LYS A 189 1.11 16.42 -7.53
N SER A 190 1.90 15.85 -6.64
CA SER A 190 3.35 15.82 -6.76
C SER A 190 3.90 14.59 -6.05
N VAL A 191 5.03 14.09 -6.52
CA VAL A 191 5.79 13.00 -5.87
C VAL A 191 7.24 13.43 -5.82
N ASP A 192 7.74 13.76 -4.62
CA ASP A 192 9.15 14.12 -4.43
C ASP A 192 9.98 12.86 -4.20
N ILE A 193 10.90 12.57 -5.14
CA ILE A 193 11.79 11.41 -5.10
C ILE A 193 13.27 11.80 -4.96
N LYS A 194 13.59 13.07 -4.73
CA LYS A 194 14.97 13.59 -4.70
C LYS A 194 15.87 12.89 -3.68
N MET A 195 15.27 12.43 -2.56
CA MET A 195 16.00 11.72 -1.51
C MET A 195 16.16 10.21 -1.79
N LEU A 196 15.45 9.67 -2.78
CA LEU A 196 15.36 8.23 -3.06
C LEU A 196 16.49 7.77 -4.01
N LYS A 197 17.73 7.91 -3.59
CA LYS A 197 18.92 7.64 -4.44
C LYS A 197 19.10 6.18 -4.84
N LYS A 198 18.43 5.24 -4.13
CA LYS A 198 18.46 3.80 -4.43
C LYS A 198 17.33 3.36 -5.35
N LEU A 199 16.49 4.31 -5.80
CA LEU A 199 15.32 4.00 -6.62
C LEU A 199 15.75 3.43 -7.97
N LYS A 200 15.26 2.22 -8.27
CA LYS A 200 15.52 1.48 -9.52
C LYS A 200 14.30 1.50 -10.43
N ASN A 201 13.10 1.37 -9.83
CA ASN A 201 11.87 1.31 -10.58
C ASN A 201 10.90 2.38 -10.07
N PHE A 202 10.52 3.28 -10.95
CA PHE A 202 9.54 4.31 -10.67
C PHE A 202 8.38 4.21 -11.65
N GLY A 203 7.17 4.10 -11.10
CA GLY A 203 5.92 4.15 -11.85
C GLY A 203 4.97 5.19 -11.27
N CYS A 204 4.49 6.10 -12.13
CA CYS A 204 3.48 7.07 -11.76
C CYS A 204 2.53 7.27 -12.94
N TYR A 205 1.30 6.75 -12.83
CA TYR A 205 0.35 6.83 -13.94
C TYR A 205 -1.10 7.11 -13.51
N GLY A 206 -1.85 7.79 -14.37
CA GLY A 206 -3.22 8.20 -14.03
C GLY A 206 -3.28 9.19 -12.87
N VAL A 207 -2.28 10.04 -12.74
CA VAL A 207 -2.16 11.10 -11.73
C VAL A 207 -1.83 12.41 -12.41
N CYS A 208 -2.29 13.52 -11.82
CA CYS A 208 -2.09 14.86 -12.39
C CYS A 208 -0.72 15.41 -12.00
N LEU A 209 0.37 14.83 -12.54
CA LEU A 209 1.71 15.40 -12.42
C LEU A 209 1.97 16.35 -13.58
N ASP A 210 2.41 17.58 -13.30
CA ASP A 210 2.78 18.58 -14.31
C ASP A 210 4.29 18.52 -14.60
N GLU A 211 5.11 18.27 -13.57
CA GLU A 211 6.56 18.22 -13.64
C GLU A 211 7.07 17.00 -12.86
N PHE A 212 8.22 16.49 -13.32
CA PHE A 212 8.86 15.36 -12.68
C PHE A 212 10.39 15.44 -12.81
N ASP A 213 11.10 15.45 -11.68
CA ASP A 213 12.56 15.58 -11.61
C ASP A 213 13.19 14.27 -11.10
N ILE A 214 13.98 13.63 -11.98
CA ILE A 214 14.69 12.36 -11.72
C ILE A 214 16.21 12.55 -11.65
N SER A 215 16.69 13.79 -11.66
CA SER A 215 18.12 14.11 -11.73
C SER A 215 18.95 13.56 -10.56
N ASN A 216 18.31 13.30 -9.42
CA ASN A 216 18.93 12.75 -8.22
C ASN A 216 18.82 11.23 -8.06
N ASN A 217 18.31 10.52 -9.07
CA ASN A 217 18.04 9.08 -9.01
C ASN A 217 18.89 8.32 -10.06
N PRO A 218 20.25 8.29 -9.95
CA PRO A 218 21.13 7.74 -10.96
C PRO A 218 21.03 6.21 -11.13
N ASP A 219 20.39 5.53 -10.19
CA ASP A 219 20.20 4.08 -10.19
C ASP A 219 18.90 3.63 -10.89
N LEU A 220 18.11 4.58 -11.43
CA LEU A 220 16.88 4.25 -12.15
C LEU A 220 17.16 3.36 -13.37
N GLU A 221 16.46 2.25 -13.42
CA GLU A 221 16.44 1.28 -14.51
C GLU A 221 15.14 1.32 -15.32
N THR A 222 14.03 1.63 -14.65
CA THR A 222 12.69 1.68 -15.28
C THR A 222 11.93 2.91 -14.84
N ILE A 223 11.35 3.60 -15.81
CA ILE A 223 10.42 4.72 -15.60
C ILE A 223 9.14 4.44 -16.36
N GLU A 224 8.00 4.55 -15.66
CA GLU A 224 6.64 4.41 -16.20
C GLU A 224 5.82 5.64 -15.78
N VAL A 225 5.87 6.71 -16.59
CA VAL A 225 5.16 7.99 -16.33
C VAL A 225 4.25 8.29 -17.51
N PHE A 226 3.04 7.79 -17.46
CA PHE A 226 2.06 7.96 -18.54
C PHE A 226 0.64 8.21 -17.99
N ASN A 227 -0.25 8.72 -18.84
CA ASN A 227 -1.55 9.25 -18.44
C ASN A 227 -1.38 10.32 -17.33
N THR A 228 -0.43 11.23 -17.58
CA THR A 228 -0.04 12.37 -16.72
C THR A 228 -0.09 13.66 -17.52
N ASN A 229 0.34 14.79 -16.93
CA ASN A 229 0.52 16.05 -17.66
C ASN A 229 1.99 16.32 -18.02
N VAL A 230 2.92 15.42 -17.72
CA VAL A 230 4.35 15.58 -17.95
C VAL A 230 4.61 15.72 -19.45
N LYS A 231 5.26 16.83 -19.85
CA LYS A 231 5.57 17.15 -21.24
C LYS A 231 7.04 16.94 -21.58
N VAL A 232 7.89 16.99 -20.58
CA VAL A 232 9.36 16.86 -20.76
C VAL A 232 9.87 15.93 -19.66
N LEU A 233 10.74 14.99 -20.05
CA LEU A 233 11.45 14.09 -19.15
C LEU A 233 12.95 14.18 -19.46
N ASP A 234 13.73 14.77 -18.55
CA ASP A 234 15.19 14.84 -18.68
C ASP A 234 15.83 13.60 -18.05
N VAL A 235 16.45 12.76 -18.87
CA VAL A 235 17.13 11.52 -18.50
C VAL A 235 18.65 11.63 -18.47
N SER A 236 19.20 12.84 -18.61
CA SER A 236 20.65 13.09 -18.72
C SER A 236 21.45 12.55 -17.54
N ASN A 237 20.84 12.43 -16.36
CA ASN A 237 21.48 11.95 -15.14
C ASN A 237 21.13 10.48 -14.79
N ASN A 238 20.49 9.74 -15.69
CA ASN A 238 20.00 8.38 -15.44
C ASN A 238 20.64 7.34 -16.38
N PRO A 239 21.96 7.11 -16.31
CA PRO A 239 22.70 6.29 -17.29
C PRO A 239 22.33 4.79 -17.23
N LYS A 240 21.62 4.34 -16.22
CA LYS A 240 21.21 2.94 -16.04
C LYS A 240 19.84 2.62 -16.60
N LEU A 241 19.15 3.61 -17.20
CA LEU A 241 17.82 3.40 -17.77
C LEU A 241 17.85 2.35 -18.88
N LYS A 242 16.93 1.40 -18.77
CA LYS A 242 16.68 0.30 -19.70
C LYS A 242 15.31 0.42 -20.36
N LYS A 243 14.34 1.02 -19.65
CA LYS A 243 12.95 1.12 -20.08
C LYS A 243 12.35 2.45 -19.67
N ILE A 244 11.71 3.11 -20.62
CA ILE A 244 10.98 4.36 -20.43
C ILE A 244 9.57 4.19 -21.02
N GLU A 245 8.52 4.37 -20.24
CA GLU A 245 7.14 4.44 -20.72
C GLU A 245 6.58 5.82 -20.39
N VAL A 246 6.16 6.57 -21.40
CA VAL A 246 5.65 7.94 -21.27
C VAL A 246 4.44 8.17 -22.20
N ASP A 247 3.75 9.28 -22.02
CA ASP A 247 2.68 9.67 -22.93
C ASP A 247 3.23 10.02 -24.32
N GLU A 248 2.43 9.75 -25.36
CA GLU A 248 2.71 10.25 -26.70
C GLU A 248 2.83 11.79 -26.67
N GLY A 249 3.92 12.30 -27.27
CA GLY A 249 4.24 13.72 -27.29
C GLY A 249 5.05 14.22 -26.09
N THR A 250 5.45 13.34 -25.14
CA THR A 250 6.45 13.69 -24.13
C THR A 250 7.83 13.79 -24.79
N GLU A 251 8.49 14.93 -24.60
CA GLU A 251 9.87 15.15 -25.05
C GLU A 251 10.85 14.48 -24.06
N ILE A 252 11.79 13.68 -24.60
CA ILE A 252 12.89 13.09 -23.83
C ILE A 252 14.15 13.91 -24.06
N ILE A 253 14.72 14.48 -23.00
CA ILE A 253 15.99 15.21 -23.03
C ILE A 253 17.11 14.31 -22.50
N GLY A 254 18.28 14.35 -23.14
CA GLY A 254 19.43 13.55 -22.78
C GLY A 254 19.60 12.31 -23.68
N GLU A 255 20.85 11.79 -23.70
CA GLU A 255 21.17 10.57 -24.45
C GLU A 255 20.77 9.33 -23.62
N THR A 256 20.10 8.36 -24.25
CA THR A 256 19.72 7.11 -23.60
C THR A 256 19.73 5.95 -24.58
N ASN A 257 20.07 4.75 -24.11
CA ASN A 257 19.91 3.48 -24.83
C ASN A 257 18.66 2.70 -24.35
N ALA A 258 17.81 3.31 -23.52
CA ALA A 258 16.62 2.67 -23.01
C ALA A 258 15.61 2.40 -24.14
N GLU A 259 14.88 1.32 -24.02
CA GLU A 259 13.67 1.10 -24.83
C GLU A 259 12.62 2.12 -24.45
N ILE A 260 12.12 2.89 -25.40
CA ILE A 260 11.09 3.92 -25.16
C ILE A 260 9.77 3.45 -25.74
N LYS A 261 8.75 3.40 -24.92
CA LYS A 261 7.36 3.17 -25.31
C LYS A 261 6.54 4.42 -25.08
N TYR A 262 5.89 4.88 -26.12
CA TYR A 262 4.90 5.96 -26.05
C TYR A 262 3.50 5.40 -25.94
N TRP A 263 2.76 5.81 -24.91
CA TRP A 263 1.38 5.45 -24.68
C TRP A 263 0.45 6.43 -25.40
N THR A 264 -0.35 5.92 -26.33
CA THR A 264 -1.43 6.70 -26.95
C THR A 264 -2.65 6.73 -26.04
N LYS A 265 -3.56 7.67 -26.29
CA LYS A 265 -4.86 7.70 -25.60
C LYS A 265 -5.64 6.39 -25.80
N GLU A 266 -5.54 5.78 -26.96
CA GLU A 266 -6.20 4.52 -27.28
C GLU A 266 -5.64 3.36 -26.44
N ASP A 267 -4.31 3.30 -26.26
CA ASP A 267 -3.65 2.27 -25.43
C ASP A 267 -4.07 2.41 -23.96
N ILE A 268 -4.14 3.64 -23.45
CA ILE A 268 -4.57 3.94 -22.10
C ILE A 268 -6.02 3.51 -21.87
N GLU A 269 -6.93 3.82 -22.80
CA GLU A 269 -8.33 3.39 -22.70
C GLU A 269 -8.49 1.86 -22.77
N LYS A 270 -7.73 1.19 -23.63
CA LYS A 270 -7.69 -0.28 -23.68
C LYS A 270 -7.20 -0.88 -22.36
N MET A 271 -6.17 -0.27 -21.75
CA MET A 271 -5.65 -0.70 -20.44
C MET A 271 -6.70 -0.53 -19.35
N LYS A 272 -7.35 0.65 -19.25
CA LYS A 272 -8.42 0.91 -18.28
C LYS A 272 -9.53 -0.13 -18.38
N LYS A 273 -10.02 -0.38 -19.60
CA LYS A 273 -11.07 -1.36 -19.82
C LYS A 273 -10.70 -2.76 -19.35
N ARG A 274 -9.47 -3.21 -19.59
CA ARG A 274 -8.97 -4.50 -19.10
C ARG A 274 -8.89 -4.57 -17.58
N LEU A 275 -8.60 -3.44 -16.91
CA LEU A 275 -8.55 -3.37 -15.43
C LEU A 275 -9.95 -3.41 -14.80
N GLU A 276 -10.98 -2.93 -15.51
CA GLU A 276 -12.38 -2.99 -15.07
C GLU A 276 -13.00 -4.39 -15.24
N GLU A 277 -12.53 -5.16 -16.24
CA GLU A 277 -13.01 -6.50 -16.55
C GLU A 277 -12.40 -7.61 -15.63
N ASN A 278 -11.34 -7.32 -14.86
CA ASN A 278 -10.63 -8.23 -13.95
C ASN A 278 -10.77 -7.82 -12.48
#